data_3520cf726962c1233c103da9c27d5f39
#
_entry.id   3520cf726962c1233c103da9c27d5f39
#
_cell.length_a   1.000
_cell.length_b   1.000
_cell.length_c   1.000
_cell.angle_alpha   90.00
_cell.angle_beta   90.00
_cell.angle_gamma   90.00
#
_symmetry.space_group_name_H-M   'P 1'
#
loop_
_entity.id
_entity.type
_entity.pdbx_description
1 polymer ?
#
loop_
_entity_poly.entity_id
_entity_poly.type
_entity_poly.pdbx_seq_one_letter_code
_entity_poly.pdbx_strand_id
1 'polypeptide(L)'
;MVTAAVPKMAGPAVVSAKDAVWFTSKMTPQPIGPFLQPIKLMGAREKVTKKTFVRIPRFPYAALDRAFAECNADKSWTALENTTSGHAVMVDEPEWLTRVLLQAV
;
A
#
# COMPACT_ATOMS: atom_id res chain seq x y z
N MET A 1 -7.52 15.38 21.33
CA MET A 1 -6.65 14.76 20.31
C MET A 1 -6.92 15.43 18.99
N VAL A 2 -5.90 15.90 18.30
CA VAL A 2 -6.05 16.45 16.95
C VAL A 2 -6.06 15.30 15.97
N THR A 3 -7.09 15.24 15.10
CA THR A 3 -7.20 14.24 14.06
C THR A 3 -7.20 14.92 12.68
N ALA A 4 -6.54 14.30 11.71
CA ALA A 4 -6.63 14.72 10.32
C ALA A 4 -7.86 14.07 9.66
N ALA A 5 -8.51 14.79 8.75
CA ALA A 5 -9.48 14.18 7.85
C ALA A 5 -8.75 13.11 7.03
N VAL A 6 -9.42 11.99 6.77
CA VAL A 6 -8.88 10.99 5.85
C VAL A 6 -8.70 11.66 4.49
N PRO A 7 -7.48 11.69 3.93
CA PRO A 7 -7.26 12.32 2.63
C PRO A 7 -8.15 11.69 1.56
N LYS A 8 -8.73 12.54 0.70
CA LYS A 8 -9.44 12.01 -0.47
C LYS A 8 -8.43 11.29 -1.35
N MET A 9 -8.66 10.01 -1.56
CA MET A 9 -7.75 9.19 -2.34
C MET A 9 -7.78 9.63 -3.81
N ALA A 10 -6.61 9.66 -4.44
CA ALA A 10 -6.47 10.06 -5.83
C ALA A 10 -7.01 9.02 -6.83
N GLY A 11 -7.29 7.82 -6.36
CA GLY A 11 -7.83 6.73 -7.15
C GLY A 11 -8.75 5.84 -6.32
N PRO A 12 -9.31 4.75 -6.90
CA PRO A 12 -10.19 3.86 -6.17
C PRO A 12 -9.44 3.11 -5.07
N ALA A 13 -9.98 3.19 -3.84
CA ALA A 13 -9.51 2.33 -2.75
C ALA A 13 -9.91 0.88 -3.02
N VAL A 14 -11.14 0.68 -3.47
CA VAL A 14 -11.71 -0.60 -3.88
C VAL A 14 -12.44 -0.43 -5.20
N VAL A 15 -12.51 -1.49 -5.99
CA VAL A 15 -13.10 -1.46 -7.35
C VAL A 15 -14.61 -1.68 -7.31
N SER A 16 -15.09 -2.64 -6.52
CA SER A 16 -16.51 -2.96 -6.39
C SER A 16 -17.26 -1.87 -5.64
N ALA A 17 -18.40 -1.41 -6.17
CA ALA A 17 -19.26 -0.43 -5.50
C ALA A 17 -19.77 -0.93 -4.13
N LYS A 18 -20.10 -2.22 -4.03
CA LYS A 18 -20.52 -2.85 -2.77
C LYS A 18 -19.40 -2.81 -1.72
N ASP A 19 -18.19 -3.17 -2.12
CA ASP A 19 -17.03 -3.14 -1.24
C ASP A 19 -16.65 -1.72 -0.86
N ALA A 20 -16.81 -0.75 -1.77
CA ALA A 20 -16.56 0.66 -1.49
C ALA A 20 -17.47 1.20 -0.38
N VAL A 21 -18.74 0.85 -0.40
CA VAL A 21 -19.70 1.24 0.66
C VAL A 21 -19.28 0.64 1.99
N TRP A 22 -18.98 -0.64 2.03
CA TRP A 22 -18.51 -1.32 3.24
C TRP A 22 -17.19 -0.71 3.74
N PHE A 23 -16.21 -0.56 2.86
CA PHE A 23 -14.89 -0.01 3.19
C PHE A 23 -15.01 1.39 3.79
N THR A 24 -15.78 2.27 3.14
CA THR A 24 -16.01 3.63 3.63
C THR A 24 -16.68 3.66 5.00
N SER A 25 -17.62 2.73 5.25
CA SER A 25 -18.32 2.63 6.54
C SER A 25 -17.37 2.27 7.70
N LYS A 26 -16.21 1.68 7.41
CA LYS A 26 -15.20 1.29 8.41
C LYS A 26 -14.08 2.34 8.58
N MET A 27 -14.05 3.36 7.74
CA MET A 27 -13.02 4.40 7.82
C MET A 27 -13.26 5.30 9.03
N THR A 28 -12.16 5.62 9.72
CA THR A 28 -12.15 6.53 10.87
C THR A 28 -11.09 7.61 10.65
N PRO A 29 -11.23 8.78 11.32
CA PRO A 29 -10.18 9.81 11.24
C PRO A 29 -8.83 9.29 11.71
N GLN A 30 -7.79 9.71 11.01
CA GLN A 30 -6.40 9.36 11.33
C GLN A 30 -5.84 10.38 12.33
N PRO A 31 -5.19 9.94 13.43
CA PRO A 31 -4.43 10.87 14.28
C PRO A 31 -3.34 11.59 13.49
N ILE A 32 -3.19 12.90 13.72
CA ILE A 32 -2.21 13.69 12.95
C ILE A 32 -0.76 13.46 13.38
N GLY A 33 -0.55 13.04 14.63
CA GLY A 33 0.81 12.84 15.18
C GLY A 33 1.74 12.02 14.29
N PRO A 34 1.33 10.84 13.79
CA PRO A 34 2.17 10.03 12.90
C PRO A 34 2.57 10.71 11.59
N PHE A 35 1.79 11.69 11.11
CA PHE A 35 2.15 12.47 9.92
C PHE A 35 3.15 13.57 10.20
N LEU A 36 3.22 14.04 11.43
CA LEU A 36 4.10 15.15 11.83
C LEU A 36 5.42 14.67 12.40
N GLN A 37 5.48 13.44 12.87
CA GLN A 37 6.68 12.90 13.49
C GLN A 37 7.61 12.30 12.43
N PRO A 38 8.85 12.82 12.28
CA PRO A 38 9.82 12.22 11.36
C PRO A 38 10.18 10.80 11.77
N ILE A 39 10.31 9.92 10.78
CA ILE A 39 10.86 8.59 11.01
C ILE A 39 12.40 8.65 11.02
N LYS A 40 13.02 7.93 11.96
CA LYS A 40 14.46 7.74 11.99
C LYS A 40 14.80 6.32 11.54
N LEU A 41 15.45 6.18 10.40
CA LEU A 41 15.89 4.88 9.87
C LEU A 41 17.30 4.59 10.37
N MET A 42 17.53 3.36 10.85
CA MET A 42 18.81 2.91 11.41
C MET A 42 19.39 1.71 10.66
N GLY A 43 18.95 1.45 9.43
CA GLY A 43 19.50 0.41 8.57
C GLY A 43 18.97 -1.02 8.85
N ALA A 44 18.07 -1.20 9.82
CA ALA A 44 17.54 -2.52 10.13
C ALA A 44 16.77 -3.16 8.96
N ARG A 45 16.10 -2.32 8.16
CA ARG A 45 15.34 -2.75 6.98
C ARG A 45 16.22 -3.47 5.96
N GLU A 46 17.44 -3.04 5.79
CA GLU A 46 18.40 -3.60 4.82
C GLU A 46 18.85 -5.01 5.19
N LYS A 47 18.68 -5.41 6.46
CA LYS A 47 19.00 -6.76 6.94
C LYS A 47 17.91 -7.79 6.62
N VAL A 48 16.73 -7.35 6.22
CA VAL A 48 15.65 -8.26 5.80
C VAL A 48 16.01 -8.84 4.44
N THR A 49 16.05 -10.17 4.36
CA THR A 49 16.54 -10.88 3.17
C THR A 49 15.52 -11.02 2.07
N LYS A 50 14.24 -11.09 2.41
CA LYS A 50 13.13 -11.16 1.45
C LYS A 50 12.24 -9.93 1.61
N LYS A 51 12.19 -9.12 0.59
CA LYS A 51 11.41 -7.88 0.56
C LYS A 51 10.57 -7.86 -0.70
N THR A 52 9.28 -7.56 -0.57
CA THR A 52 8.35 -7.50 -1.70
C THR A 52 7.64 -6.16 -1.71
N PHE A 53 7.61 -5.52 -2.86
CA PHE A 53 6.84 -4.30 -3.11
C PHE A 53 5.73 -4.62 -4.11
N VAL A 54 4.50 -4.29 -3.75
CA VAL A 54 3.34 -4.42 -4.63
C VAL A 54 2.88 -3.04 -5.05
N ARG A 55 2.92 -2.76 -6.36
CA ARG A 55 2.40 -1.53 -6.94
C ARG A 55 0.99 -1.75 -7.49
N ILE A 56 0.09 -0.86 -7.16
CA ILE A 56 -1.28 -0.82 -7.67
C ILE A 56 -1.44 0.45 -8.52
N PRO A 57 -1.23 0.38 -9.86
CA PRO A 57 -1.21 1.58 -10.71
C PRO A 57 -2.55 2.29 -10.81
N ARG A 58 -3.66 1.61 -10.55
CA ARG A 58 -5.00 2.24 -10.51
C ARG A 58 -5.13 3.28 -9.40
N PHE A 59 -4.21 3.26 -8.43
CA PHE A 59 -4.04 4.32 -7.45
C PHE A 59 -2.83 5.17 -7.89
N PRO A 60 -3.04 6.27 -8.64
CA PRO A 60 -1.95 7.09 -9.15
C PRO A 60 -1.29 7.88 -8.03
N TYR A 61 -0.01 7.63 -7.82
CA TYR A 61 0.77 8.30 -6.79
C TYR A 61 2.26 8.28 -7.17
N ALA A 62 2.81 9.44 -7.52
CA ALA A 62 4.16 9.55 -8.08
C ALA A 62 5.26 8.99 -7.15
N ALA A 63 5.11 9.16 -5.83
CA ALA A 63 6.08 8.62 -4.87
C ALA A 63 6.10 7.08 -4.89
N LEU A 64 4.94 6.43 -5.09
CA LEU A 64 4.86 4.98 -5.19
C LEU A 64 5.42 4.48 -6.53
N ASP A 65 5.28 5.24 -7.60
CA ASP A 65 5.89 4.91 -8.89
C ASP A 65 7.41 4.94 -8.79
N ARG A 66 7.98 5.94 -8.11
CA ARG A 66 9.42 6.02 -7.87
C ARG A 66 9.90 4.85 -7.00
N ALA A 67 9.19 4.58 -5.90
CA ALA A 67 9.53 3.46 -5.02
C ALA A 67 9.48 2.11 -5.75
N PHE A 68 8.49 1.92 -6.61
CA PHE A 68 8.39 0.71 -7.44
C PHE A 68 9.58 0.58 -8.39
N ALA A 69 9.96 1.65 -9.07
CA ALA A 69 11.10 1.63 -9.98
C ALA A 69 12.41 1.31 -9.25
N GLU A 70 12.62 1.88 -8.07
CA GLU A 70 13.79 1.59 -7.23
C GLU A 70 13.81 0.13 -6.77
N CYS A 71 12.69 -0.39 -6.28
CA CYS A 71 12.58 -1.78 -5.86
C CYS A 71 12.76 -2.76 -7.03
N ASN A 72 12.23 -2.41 -8.21
CA ASN A 72 12.35 -3.26 -9.41
C ASN A 72 13.80 -3.32 -9.92
N ALA A 73 14.59 -2.29 -9.68
CA ALA A 73 16.01 -2.25 -10.05
C ALA A 73 16.93 -2.94 -9.03
N ASP A 74 16.45 -3.15 -7.81
CA ASP A 74 17.23 -3.73 -6.70
C ASP A 74 16.92 -5.22 -6.56
N LYS A 75 17.94 -6.06 -6.77
CA LYS A 75 17.81 -7.54 -6.71
C LYS A 75 17.40 -8.09 -5.35
N SER A 76 17.53 -7.31 -4.28
CA SER A 76 17.08 -7.70 -2.93
C SER A 76 15.57 -7.57 -2.75
N TRP A 77 14.88 -6.97 -3.71
CA TRP A 77 13.43 -6.79 -3.72
C TRP A 77 12.76 -7.63 -4.80
N THR A 78 11.57 -8.12 -4.50
CA THR A 78 10.62 -8.60 -5.51
C THR A 78 9.60 -7.51 -5.76
N ALA A 79 9.56 -6.96 -6.96
CA ALA A 79 8.62 -5.92 -7.35
C ALA A 79 7.49 -6.52 -8.18
N LEU A 80 6.26 -6.39 -7.70
CA LEU A 80 5.06 -6.92 -8.33
C LEU A 80 4.09 -5.80 -8.66
N GLU A 81 3.34 -5.97 -9.73
CA GLU A 81 2.31 -5.03 -10.15
C GLU A 81 0.97 -5.73 -10.27
N ASN A 82 -0.09 -5.13 -9.73
CA ASN A 82 -1.47 -5.56 -9.93
C ASN A 82 -2.26 -4.42 -10.55
N THR A 83 -2.72 -4.60 -11.79
CA THR A 83 -3.39 -3.56 -12.58
C THR A 83 -4.91 -3.58 -12.47
N THR A 84 -5.49 -4.56 -11.80
CA THR A 84 -6.94 -4.76 -11.70
C THR A 84 -7.53 -4.33 -10.37
N SER A 85 -6.73 -4.39 -9.30
CA SER A 85 -7.15 -4.02 -7.95
C SER A 85 -7.17 -2.51 -7.73
N GLY A 86 -7.97 -2.04 -6.78
CA GLY A 86 -7.81 -0.75 -6.13
C GLY A 86 -6.71 -0.80 -5.08
N HIS A 87 -6.47 0.33 -4.41
CA HIS A 87 -5.40 0.45 -3.41
C HIS A 87 -5.52 -0.57 -2.27
N ALA A 88 -6.74 -0.88 -1.84
CA ALA A 88 -7.02 -1.85 -0.79
C ALA A 88 -7.09 -3.28 -1.38
N VAL A 89 -5.96 -3.80 -1.83
CA VAL A 89 -5.88 -5.11 -2.49
C VAL A 89 -6.36 -6.26 -1.60
N MET A 90 -6.27 -6.11 -0.27
CA MET A 90 -6.78 -7.10 0.68
C MET A 90 -8.31 -7.23 0.64
N VAL A 91 -9.00 -6.21 0.16
CA VAL A 91 -10.46 -6.22 -0.03
C VAL A 91 -10.80 -6.70 -1.44
N ASP A 92 -10.16 -6.14 -2.45
CA ASP A 92 -10.48 -6.43 -3.86
C ASP A 92 -10.06 -7.83 -4.29
N GLU A 93 -8.86 -8.26 -3.92
CA GLU A 93 -8.26 -9.50 -4.42
C GLU A 93 -7.55 -10.26 -3.29
N PRO A 94 -8.29 -10.75 -2.29
CA PRO A 94 -7.70 -11.43 -1.12
C PRO A 94 -6.96 -12.72 -1.49
N GLU A 95 -7.45 -13.48 -2.49
CA GLU A 95 -6.78 -14.71 -2.93
C GLU A 95 -5.43 -14.40 -3.60
N TRP A 96 -5.39 -13.37 -4.44
CA TRP A 96 -4.14 -12.93 -5.08
C TRP A 96 -3.13 -12.49 -4.03
N LEU A 97 -3.56 -11.66 -3.07
CA LEU A 97 -2.68 -11.20 -1.98
C LEU A 97 -2.18 -12.37 -1.13
N THR A 98 -3.04 -13.35 -0.84
CA THR A 98 -2.66 -14.55 -0.09
C THR A 98 -1.55 -15.31 -0.81
N ARG A 99 -1.64 -15.50 -2.12
CA ARG A 99 -0.58 -16.12 -2.90
C ARG A 99 0.73 -15.35 -2.83
N VAL A 100 0.67 -14.03 -2.93
CA VAL A 100 1.86 -13.16 -2.82
C VAL A 100 2.51 -13.33 -1.44
N LEU A 101 1.73 -13.32 -0.37
CA LEU A 101 2.23 -13.48 0.99
C LEU A 101 2.88 -14.85 1.20
N LEU A 102 2.28 -15.92 0.67
CA LEU A 102 2.85 -17.26 0.76
C LEU A 102 4.17 -17.41 -0.01
N GLN A 103 4.32 -16.69 -1.11
CA GLN A 103 5.58 -16.68 -1.88
C GLN A 103 6.67 -15.83 -1.22
N ALA A 104 6.30 -14.92 -0.34
CA ALA A 104 7.23 -14.00 0.34
C ALA A 104 7.91 -14.61 1.57
N VAL A 105 7.48 -15.78 2.01
CA VAL A 105 8.08 -16.49 3.15
C VAL A 105 9.18 -17.46 2.77
#